data_cc43d944f22e1b1f5c8c001defe77263
#
_entry.id   cc43d944f22e1b1f5c8c001defe77263
#
_cell.length_a   1.000
_cell.length_b   1.000
_cell.length_c   1.000
_cell.angle_alpha   90.00
_cell.angle_beta   90.00
_cell.angle_gamma   90.00
#
_symmetry.space_group_name_H-M   'P 1'
#
loop_
_entity.id
_entity.type
_entity.pdbx_description
1 polymer ?
#
loop_
_entity_poly.entity_id
_entity_poly.type
_entity_poly.pdbx_seq_one_letter_code
_entity_poly.pdbx_strand_id
1 'polypeptide(L)'
;MTEHFAAAPGWEWWITLYFFSAGLAGGLYVLATIFRLRGTVRDESLARMGFIWAFPLVVLCGIFLTVDLGKPLDFWHMMINTTPGAGGLNWKPWSPISIGTWALLLFSIFSFVAFVFASMVERRARAGEADLSPPGFAKVFNVIGSALGLFLASYTGVVLSVSNQWVWSDSWAIGALFVASGLSASAALMAWLGRSRADASTEARLQRADGYFALLELVALVLFFVTLAMAGALGHTLHGIYWVLWILVVLSLIPPLRALGARAQAAGGALSALVVIAGVLLMRIAVIFSAQY
;
A
#
# COMPACT_ATOMS: atom_id res chain seq x y z
N MET A 1 4.49 -30.80 6.80
CA MET A 1 5.39 -30.19 5.80
C MET A 1 4.55 -29.92 4.58
N THR A 2 4.42 -28.67 4.20
CA THR A 2 3.81 -28.31 2.93
C THR A 2 4.80 -28.69 1.82
N GLU A 3 4.39 -29.53 0.90
CA GLU A 3 5.21 -29.91 -0.25
C GLU A 3 5.06 -28.82 -1.32
N HIS A 4 6.16 -28.19 -1.70
CA HIS A 4 6.20 -27.14 -2.72
C HIS A 4 6.65 -27.74 -4.06
N PHE A 5 5.69 -27.95 -4.96
CA PHE A 5 5.95 -28.58 -6.27
C PHE A 5 6.05 -27.58 -7.42
N ALA A 6 5.66 -26.34 -7.22
CA ALA A 6 5.64 -25.33 -8.28
C ALA A 6 7.04 -24.72 -8.47
N ALA A 7 7.44 -24.58 -9.73
CA ALA A 7 8.61 -23.75 -10.06
C ALA A 7 8.37 -22.30 -9.67
N ALA A 8 9.43 -21.58 -9.34
CA ALA A 8 9.34 -20.15 -9.03
C ALA A 8 8.65 -19.40 -10.18
N PRO A 9 7.69 -18.50 -9.91
CA PRO A 9 6.90 -17.84 -10.94
C PRO A 9 7.70 -16.79 -11.73
N GLY A 10 8.96 -16.50 -11.36
CA GLY A 10 9.79 -15.49 -12.00
C GLY A 10 9.26 -14.07 -11.79
N TRP A 11 8.59 -13.81 -10.68
CA TRP A 11 8.12 -12.47 -10.34
C TRP A 11 9.30 -11.58 -9.96
N GLU A 12 9.51 -10.55 -10.77
CA GLU A 12 10.65 -9.66 -10.66
C GLU A 12 10.25 -8.28 -10.11
N TRP A 13 11.03 -7.26 -10.50
CA TRP A 13 10.89 -5.90 -10.03
C TRP A 13 9.53 -5.26 -10.32
N TRP A 14 8.88 -5.59 -11.44
CA TRP A 14 7.60 -5.00 -11.82
C TRP A 14 6.49 -5.34 -10.82
N ILE A 15 6.42 -6.60 -10.41
CA ILE A 15 5.46 -7.06 -9.40
C ILE A 15 5.80 -6.48 -8.03
N THR A 16 7.09 -6.42 -7.68
CA THR A 16 7.55 -5.82 -6.41
C THR A 16 7.15 -4.34 -6.32
N LEU A 17 7.39 -3.57 -7.38
CA LEU A 17 7.02 -2.14 -7.47
C LEU A 17 5.50 -1.94 -7.50
N TYR A 18 4.76 -2.84 -8.14
CA TYR A 18 3.31 -2.85 -8.09
C TYR A 18 2.81 -3.02 -6.65
N PHE A 19 3.27 -4.03 -5.93
CA PHE A 19 2.85 -4.28 -4.54
C PHE A 19 3.20 -3.11 -3.60
N PHE A 20 4.35 -2.51 -3.81
CA PHE A 20 4.77 -1.33 -3.08
C PHE A 20 3.86 -0.12 -3.37
N SER A 21 3.64 0.18 -4.64
CA SER A 21 2.81 1.31 -5.08
C SER A 21 1.34 1.15 -4.69
N ALA A 22 0.80 -0.08 -4.73
CA ALA A 22 -0.56 -0.40 -4.31
C ALA A 22 -0.77 -0.16 -2.81
N GLY A 23 0.20 -0.56 -1.98
CA GLY A 23 0.19 -0.27 -0.55
C GLY A 23 0.19 1.23 -0.25
N LEU A 24 1.07 1.99 -0.92
CA LEU A 24 1.12 3.45 -0.79
C LEU A 24 -0.16 4.14 -1.28
N ALA A 25 -0.68 3.75 -2.44
CA ALA A 25 -1.89 4.35 -3.00
C ALA A 25 -3.10 4.13 -2.09
N GLY A 26 -3.31 2.88 -1.66
CA GLY A 26 -4.38 2.51 -0.74
C GLY A 26 -4.25 3.23 0.60
N GLY A 27 -3.07 3.23 1.19
CA GLY A 27 -2.79 3.88 2.47
C GLY A 27 -2.98 5.40 2.43
N LEU A 28 -2.50 6.09 1.39
CA LEU A 28 -2.71 7.54 1.22
C LEU A 28 -4.20 7.88 1.10
N TYR A 29 -4.96 7.08 0.33
CA TYR A 29 -6.38 7.28 0.17
C TYR A 29 -7.14 7.11 1.50
N VAL A 30 -6.78 6.09 2.28
CA VAL A 30 -7.35 5.83 3.61
C VAL A 30 -7.04 6.97 4.57
N LEU A 31 -5.79 7.40 4.66
CA LEU A 31 -5.39 8.50 5.53
C LEU A 31 -6.09 9.80 5.15
N ALA A 32 -6.14 10.12 3.84
CA ALA A 32 -6.87 11.27 3.34
C ALA A 32 -8.35 11.23 3.75
N THR A 33 -8.98 10.06 3.68
CA THR A 33 -10.36 9.88 4.13
C THR A 33 -10.51 10.08 5.63
N ILE A 34 -9.61 9.54 6.44
CA ILE A 34 -9.63 9.72 7.91
C ILE A 34 -9.50 11.21 8.26
N PHE A 35 -8.57 11.95 7.63
CA PHE A 35 -8.41 13.38 7.84
C PHE A 35 -9.65 14.17 7.41
N ARG A 36 -10.29 13.80 6.31
CA ARG A 36 -11.55 14.42 5.85
C ARG A 36 -12.74 14.15 6.77
N LEU A 37 -12.81 12.95 7.38
CA LEU A 37 -13.94 12.57 8.24
C LEU A 37 -13.80 13.07 9.67
N ARG A 38 -12.58 13.04 10.21
CA ARG A 38 -12.31 13.29 11.65
C ARG A 38 -11.43 14.51 11.88
N GLY A 39 -10.89 15.07 10.81
CA GLY A 39 -10.05 16.27 10.87
C GLY A 39 -10.84 17.56 11.03
N THR A 40 -10.12 18.63 11.24
CA THR A 40 -10.62 20.00 11.23
C THR A 40 -10.61 20.55 9.79
N VAL A 41 -11.17 21.76 9.59
CA VAL A 41 -11.12 22.45 8.29
C VAL A 41 -9.66 22.62 7.80
N ARG A 42 -8.71 22.76 8.74
CA ARG A 42 -7.26 22.87 8.43
C ARG A 42 -6.69 21.56 7.84
N ASP A 43 -7.23 20.43 8.26
CA ASP A 43 -6.78 19.10 7.79
C ASP A 43 -7.24 18.78 6.38
N GLU A 44 -8.24 19.51 5.85
CA GLU A 44 -8.76 19.28 4.49
C GLU A 44 -7.68 19.50 3.41
N SER A 45 -6.74 20.43 3.62
CA SER A 45 -5.61 20.64 2.72
C SER A 45 -4.71 19.39 2.63
N LEU A 46 -4.50 18.72 3.77
CA LEU A 46 -3.74 17.50 3.85
C LEU A 46 -4.50 16.30 3.22
N ALA A 47 -5.81 16.23 3.47
CA ALA A 47 -6.67 15.21 2.85
C ALA A 47 -6.66 15.32 1.32
N ARG A 48 -6.81 16.55 0.78
CA ARG A 48 -6.71 16.78 -0.68
C ARG A 48 -5.39 16.30 -1.25
N MET A 49 -4.30 16.61 -0.58
CA MET A 49 -2.96 16.17 -0.99
C MET A 49 -2.87 14.64 -1.06
N GLY A 50 -3.40 13.92 -0.05
CA GLY A 50 -3.42 12.45 -0.05
C GLY A 50 -4.18 11.87 -1.24
N PHE A 51 -5.37 12.41 -1.58
CA PHE A 51 -6.11 11.99 -2.78
C PHE A 51 -5.40 12.32 -4.08
N ILE A 52 -4.71 13.48 -4.15
CA ILE A 52 -3.96 13.90 -5.35
C ILE A 52 -2.77 12.95 -5.59
N TRP A 53 -2.10 12.46 -4.55
CA TRP A 53 -0.96 11.56 -4.70
C TRP A 53 -1.35 10.09 -4.82
N ALA A 54 -2.52 9.69 -4.31
CA ALA A 54 -2.99 8.31 -4.43
C ALA A 54 -3.19 7.88 -5.89
N PHE A 55 -3.78 8.74 -6.74
CA PHE A 55 -4.10 8.38 -8.13
C PHE A 55 -2.86 8.14 -9.01
N PRO A 56 -1.81 8.98 -9.04
CA PRO A 56 -0.59 8.67 -9.77
C PRO A 56 0.04 7.32 -9.38
N LEU A 57 -0.01 6.96 -8.10
CA LEU A 57 0.49 5.67 -7.63
C LEU A 57 -0.36 4.50 -8.16
N VAL A 58 -1.68 4.68 -8.26
CA VAL A 58 -2.57 3.69 -8.89
C VAL A 58 -2.25 3.55 -10.38
N VAL A 59 -1.97 4.65 -11.08
CA VAL A 59 -1.55 4.61 -12.49
C VAL A 59 -0.24 3.83 -12.63
N LEU A 60 0.72 4.04 -11.73
CA LEU A 60 1.96 3.25 -11.70
C LEU A 60 1.69 1.77 -11.49
N CYS A 61 0.71 1.39 -10.65
CA CYS A 61 0.30 -0.01 -10.49
C CYS A 61 -0.13 -0.63 -11.82
N GLY A 62 -0.99 0.08 -12.58
CA GLY A 62 -1.42 -0.36 -13.90
C GLY A 62 -0.26 -0.50 -14.89
N ILE A 63 0.67 0.46 -14.90
CA ILE A 63 1.85 0.43 -15.77
C ILE A 63 2.73 -0.78 -15.43
N PHE A 64 3.07 -0.99 -14.15
CA PHE A 64 3.94 -2.09 -13.74
C PHE A 64 3.35 -3.46 -14.10
N LEU A 65 2.05 -3.67 -13.84
CA LEU A 65 1.37 -4.92 -14.21
C LEU A 65 1.29 -5.10 -15.73
N THR A 66 1.08 -4.02 -16.48
CA THR A 66 1.02 -4.08 -17.94
C THR A 66 2.37 -4.43 -18.55
N VAL A 67 3.46 -3.88 -18.00
CA VAL A 67 4.83 -4.21 -18.44
C VAL A 67 5.18 -5.65 -18.10
N ASP A 68 4.81 -6.11 -16.90
CA ASP A 68 5.06 -7.48 -16.42
C ASP A 68 4.33 -8.56 -17.24
N LEU A 69 3.22 -8.19 -17.88
CA LEU A 69 2.40 -9.14 -18.65
C LEU A 69 3.12 -9.79 -19.85
N GLY A 70 4.26 -9.26 -20.28
CA GLY A 70 5.00 -9.72 -21.45
C GLY A 70 4.34 -9.40 -22.80
N LYS A 71 3.04 -9.16 -22.81
CA LYS A 71 2.24 -8.65 -23.94
C LYS A 71 1.42 -7.44 -23.49
N PRO A 72 2.05 -6.26 -23.37
CA PRO A 72 1.42 -5.08 -22.78
C PRO A 72 0.10 -4.66 -23.42
N LEU A 73 -0.05 -4.85 -24.72
CA LEU A 73 -1.26 -4.46 -25.47
C LEU A 73 -2.46 -5.38 -25.21
N ASP A 74 -2.24 -6.54 -24.58
CA ASP A 74 -3.29 -7.51 -24.27
C ASP A 74 -3.84 -7.36 -22.84
N PHE A 75 -3.43 -6.32 -22.08
CA PHE A 75 -3.82 -6.12 -20.67
C PHE A 75 -5.35 -6.12 -20.46
N TRP A 76 -6.13 -5.66 -21.45
CA TRP A 76 -7.59 -5.60 -21.38
C TRP A 76 -8.26 -6.99 -21.42
N HIS A 77 -7.55 -8.05 -21.88
CA HIS A 77 -8.03 -9.43 -21.80
C HIS A 77 -8.21 -9.92 -20.36
N MET A 78 -7.56 -9.26 -19.39
CA MET A 78 -7.81 -9.54 -17.96
C MET A 78 -9.25 -9.21 -17.54
N MET A 79 -9.91 -8.28 -18.24
CA MET A 79 -11.26 -7.83 -17.95
C MET A 79 -12.30 -8.33 -18.95
N ILE A 80 -11.90 -8.56 -20.21
CA ILE A 80 -12.78 -8.99 -21.30
C ILE A 80 -12.31 -10.34 -21.82
N ASN A 81 -13.21 -11.32 -21.83
CA ASN A 81 -12.92 -12.64 -22.39
C ASN A 81 -13.04 -12.60 -23.91
N THR A 82 -11.94 -12.87 -24.59
CA THR A 82 -11.83 -12.90 -26.06
C THR A 82 -11.84 -14.30 -26.64
N THR A 83 -12.10 -15.33 -25.83
CA THR A 83 -12.17 -16.72 -26.29
C THR A 83 -13.32 -16.86 -27.30
N PRO A 84 -13.08 -17.40 -28.51
CA PRO A 84 -14.14 -17.64 -29.48
C PRO A 84 -15.28 -18.46 -28.89
N GLY A 85 -16.50 -17.97 -29.00
CA GLY A 85 -17.70 -18.61 -28.45
C GLY A 85 -17.99 -18.38 -26.96
N ALA A 86 -17.11 -17.67 -26.23
CA ALA A 86 -17.27 -17.41 -24.81
C ALA A 86 -17.01 -15.92 -24.46
N GLY A 87 -17.40 -15.00 -25.35
CA GLY A 87 -17.22 -13.56 -25.14
C GLY A 87 -17.96 -13.03 -23.90
N GLY A 88 -17.47 -11.90 -23.33
CA GLY A 88 -18.09 -11.23 -22.19
C GLY A 88 -17.06 -10.75 -21.15
N LEU A 89 -17.53 -10.41 -19.95
CA LEU A 89 -16.64 -10.01 -18.86
C LEU A 89 -15.85 -11.22 -18.35
N ASN A 90 -14.55 -11.02 -18.18
CA ASN A 90 -13.66 -12.03 -17.61
C ASN A 90 -13.71 -11.99 -16.07
N TRP A 91 -14.90 -12.27 -15.51
CA TRP A 91 -15.11 -12.33 -14.05
C TRP A 91 -15.01 -13.76 -13.54
N LYS A 92 -13.94 -14.04 -12.78
CA LYS A 92 -13.68 -15.37 -12.20
C LYS A 92 -13.46 -15.21 -10.69
N PRO A 93 -14.52 -15.27 -9.86
CA PRO A 93 -14.43 -15.01 -8.41
C PRO A 93 -13.58 -16.05 -7.66
N TRP A 94 -13.30 -17.21 -8.25
CA TRP A 94 -12.38 -18.21 -7.71
C TRP A 94 -10.91 -17.95 -8.04
N SER A 95 -10.60 -16.99 -8.94
CA SER A 95 -9.25 -16.66 -9.32
C SER A 95 -8.77 -15.40 -8.57
N PRO A 96 -7.75 -15.50 -7.70
CA PRO A 96 -7.20 -14.35 -7.02
C PRO A 96 -6.77 -13.24 -7.98
N ILE A 97 -6.13 -13.59 -9.10
CA ILE A 97 -5.68 -12.62 -10.11
C ILE A 97 -6.86 -11.86 -10.72
N SER A 98 -7.98 -12.56 -11.04
CA SER A 98 -9.18 -11.90 -11.56
C SER A 98 -9.78 -10.93 -10.54
N ILE A 99 -9.89 -11.34 -9.28
CA ILE A 99 -10.37 -10.47 -8.19
C ILE A 99 -9.48 -9.22 -8.05
N GLY A 100 -8.16 -9.40 -8.07
CA GLY A 100 -7.21 -8.30 -7.98
C GLY A 100 -7.32 -7.32 -9.14
N THR A 101 -7.50 -7.80 -10.37
CA THR A 101 -7.68 -6.96 -11.56
C THR A 101 -8.92 -6.07 -11.42
N TRP A 102 -10.05 -6.65 -11.01
CA TRP A 102 -11.28 -5.90 -10.81
C TRP A 102 -11.21 -4.95 -9.62
N ALA A 103 -10.56 -5.36 -8.52
CA ALA A 103 -10.34 -4.48 -7.37
C ALA A 103 -9.47 -3.28 -7.73
N LEU A 104 -8.39 -3.49 -8.50
CA LEU A 104 -7.53 -2.42 -9.00
C LEU A 104 -8.32 -1.47 -9.91
N LEU A 105 -9.12 -2.00 -10.83
CA LEU A 105 -9.96 -1.18 -11.72
C LEU A 105 -10.94 -0.33 -10.91
N LEU A 106 -11.68 -0.93 -9.98
CA LEU A 106 -12.63 -0.20 -9.15
C LEU A 106 -11.93 0.85 -8.30
N PHE A 107 -10.84 0.51 -7.63
CA PHE A 107 -10.08 1.47 -6.85
C PHE A 107 -9.50 2.59 -7.72
N SER A 108 -9.09 2.30 -8.95
CA SER A 108 -8.61 3.29 -9.92
C SER A 108 -9.69 4.32 -10.25
N ILE A 109 -10.95 3.88 -10.45
CA ILE A 109 -12.09 4.77 -10.70
C ILE A 109 -12.33 5.68 -9.49
N PHE A 110 -12.40 5.09 -8.27
CA PHE A 110 -12.59 5.87 -7.04
C PHE A 110 -11.45 6.86 -6.81
N SER A 111 -10.22 6.43 -7.02
CA SER A 111 -9.03 7.26 -6.85
C SER A 111 -8.97 8.39 -7.88
N PHE A 112 -9.34 8.11 -9.15
CA PHE A 112 -9.42 9.12 -10.21
C PHE A 112 -10.45 10.20 -9.89
N VAL A 113 -11.67 9.81 -9.51
CA VAL A 113 -12.73 10.75 -9.15
C VAL A 113 -12.30 11.61 -7.95
N ALA A 114 -11.73 10.98 -6.90
CA ALA A 114 -11.21 11.72 -5.75
C ALA A 114 -10.08 12.67 -6.14
N PHE A 115 -9.17 12.26 -7.02
CA PHE A 115 -8.10 13.10 -7.58
C PHE A 115 -8.64 14.33 -8.32
N VAL A 116 -9.63 14.14 -9.19
CA VAL A 116 -10.23 15.25 -9.96
C VAL A 116 -10.87 16.25 -9.00
N PHE A 117 -11.72 15.78 -8.07
CA PHE A 117 -12.35 16.68 -7.10
C PHE A 117 -11.34 17.38 -6.20
N ALA A 118 -10.36 16.67 -5.66
CA ALA A 118 -9.33 17.25 -4.81
C ALA A 118 -8.50 18.30 -5.58
N SER A 119 -8.17 18.03 -6.84
CA SER A 119 -7.42 18.94 -7.70
C SER A 119 -8.22 20.20 -8.04
N MET A 120 -9.54 20.07 -8.29
CA MET A 120 -10.42 21.20 -8.55
C MET A 120 -10.51 22.11 -7.31
N VAL A 121 -10.74 21.51 -6.13
CA VAL A 121 -10.81 22.26 -4.86
C VAL A 121 -9.46 22.91 -4.52
N GLU A 122 -8.34 22.22 -4.78
CA GLU A 122 -7.00 22.77 -4.58
C GLU A 122 -6.74 24.00 -5.47
N ARG A 123 -7.21 23.99 -6.73
CA ARG A 123 -7.11 25.16 -7.64
C ARG A 123 -7.94 26.33 -7.12
N ARG A 124 -9.16 26.08 -6.65
CA ARG A 124 -10.02 27.12 -6.04
C ARG A 124 -9.40 27.72 -4.78
N ALA A 125 -8.83 26.86 -3.92
CA ALA A 125 -8.11 27.30 -2.73
C ALA A 125 -6.96 28.26 -3.07
N ARG A 126 -6.22 27.96 -4.12
CA ARG A 126 -5.12 28.82 -4.62
C ARG A 126 -5.63 30.12 -5.23
N ALA A 127 -6.87 30.13 -5.76
CA ALA A 127 -7.52 31.34 -6.27
C ALA A 127 -8.14 32.19 -5.14
N GLY A 128 -8.07 31.78 -3.87
CA GLY A 128 -8.59 32.53 -2.72
C GLY A 128 -10.08 32.37 -2.48
N GLU A 129 -10.73 31.36 -3.07
CA GLU A 129 -12.14 31.07 -2.80
C GLU A 129 -12.35 30.61 -1.35
N ALA A 130 -13.40 31.09 -0.69
CA ALA A 130 -13.63 30.85 0.74
C ALA A 130 -14.35 29.52 1.03
N ASP A 131 -15.25 29.09 0.15
CA ASP A 131 -16.00 27.83 0.35
C ASP A 131 -15.32 26.68 -0.37
N LEU A 132 -14.63 25.86 0.41
CA LEU A 132 -13.89 24.67 -0.03
C LEU A 132 -14.50 23.39 0.52
N SER A 133 -15.71 23.43 1.02
CA SER A 133 -16.38 22.29 1.64
C SER A 133 -16.61 21.18 0.63
N PRO A 134 -16.22 19.91 0.93
CA PRO A 134 -16.51 18.80 0.06
C PRO A 134 -18.02 18.53 0.04
N PRO A 135 -18.60 18.12 -1.10
CA PRO A 135 -20.02 17.79 -1.19
C PRO A 135 -20.37 16.64 -0.22
N GLY A 136 -21.61 16.63 0.29
CA GLY A 136 -22.04 15.68 1.34
C GLY A 136 -21.83 14.22 0.96
N PHE A 137 -22.02 13.84 -0.31
CA PHE A 137 -21.79 12.48 -0.79
C PHE A 137 -20.30 12.06 -0.79
N ALA A 138 -19.37 13.03 -0.78
CA ALA A 138 -17.93 12.75 -0.84
C ALA A 138 -17.45 11.92 0.37
N LYS A 139 -18.12 12.05 1.52
CA LYS A 139 -17.77 11.25 2.71
C LYS A 139 -18.03 9.77 2.47
N VAL A 140 -19.22 9.41 2.00
CA VAL A 140 -19.58 8.01 1.69
C VAL A 140 -18.72 7.47 0.57
N PHE A 141 -18.54 8.25 -0.50
CA PHE A 141 -17.69 7.89 -1.63
C PHE A 141 -16.25 7.56 -1.18
N ASN A 142 -15.67 8.41 -0.32
CA ASN A 142 -14.31 8.20 0.16
C ASN A 142 -14.20 7.00 1.12
N VAL A 143 -15.23 6.70 1.90
CA VAL A 143 -15.26 5.49 2.76
C VAL A 143 -15.24 4.23 1.89
N ILE A 144 -16.06 4.18 0.83
CA ILE A 144 -16.06 3.05 -0.12
C ILE A 144 -14.70 2.92 -0.80
N GLY A 145 -14.15 4.04 -1.30
CA GLY A 145 -12.81 4.06 -1.90
C GLY A 145 -11.72 3.61 -0.93
N SER A 146 -11.83 3.97 0.36
CA SER A 146 -10.89 3.50 1.40
C SER A 146 -10.99 2.00 1.64
N ALA A 147 -12.18 1.43 1.64
CA ALA A 147 -12.36 -0.02 1.76
C ALA A 147 -11.72 -0.75 0.57
N LEU A 148 -11.88 -0.23 -0.66
CA LEU A 148 -11.23 -0.76 -1.85
C LEU A 148 -9.70 -0.61 -1.79
N GLY A 149 -9.20 0.53 -1.29
CA GLY A 149 -7.76 0.77 -1.11
C GLY A 149 -7.13 -0.17 -0.08
N LEU A 150 -7.80 -0.39 1.06
CA LEU A 150 -7.37 -1.39 2.06
C LEU A 150 -7.42 -2.80 1.50
N PHE A 151 -8.49 -3.14 0.77
CA PHE A 151 -8.59 -4.42 0.11
C PHE A 151 -7.42 -4.63 -0.85
N LEU A 152 -7.11 -3.66 -1.71
CA LEU A 152 -6.01 -3.76 -2.66
C LEU A 152 -4.65 -3.91 -1.94
N ALA A 153 -4.40 -3.13 -0.89
CA ALA A 153 -3.17 -3.23 -0.10
C ALA A 153 -3.03 -4.60 0.58
N SER A 154 -4.12 -5.17 1.12
CA SER A 154 -4.16 -6.51 1.72
C SER A 154 -4.01 -7.59 0.66
N TYR A 155 -4.74 -7.46 -0.44
CA TYR A 155 -4.79 -8.41 -1.53
C TYR A 155 -3.40 -8.73 -2.09
N THR A 156 -2.51 -7.73 -2.19
CA THR A 156 -1.13 -7.94 -2.67
C THR A 156 -0.36 -8.97 -1.84
N GLY A 157 -0.63 -9.06 -0.54
CA GLY A 157 -0.06 -10.11 0.32
C GLY A 157 -0.86 -11.42 0.26
N VAL A 158 -2.20 -11.33 0.14
CA VAL A 158 -3.06 -12.53 0.06
C VAL A 158 -2.78 -13.33 -1.22
N VAL A 159 -2.54 -12.68 -2.35
CA VAL A 159 -2.21 -13.38 -3.60
C VAL A 159 -0.92 -14.19 -3.49
N LEU A 160 0.03 -13.75 -2.66
CA LEU A 160 1.22 -14.52 -2.34
C LEU A 160 0.87 -15.75 -1.51
N SER A 161 0.07 -15.60 -0.45
CA SER A 161 -0.24 -16.68 0.49
C SER A 161 -1.08 -17.81 -0.11
N VAL A 162 -1.77 -17.59 -1.23
CA VAL A 162 -2.51 -18.63 -1.95
C VAL A 162 -1.69 -19.31 -3.05
N SER A 163 -0.42 -18.94 -3.21
CA SER A 163 0.52 -19.62 -4.10
C SER A 163 1.11 -20.87 -3.44
N ASN A 164 1.78 -21.72 -4.22
CA ASN A 164 2.51 -22.89 -3.69
C ASN A 164 4.03 -22.63 -3.70
N GLN A 165 4.45 -21.48 -3.16
CA GLN A 165 5.86 -21.07 -3.05
C GLN A 165 6.29 -21.03 -1.58
N TRP A 166 7.54 -21.43 -1.32
CA TRP A 166 8.17 -21.25 -0.03
C TRP A 166 8.00 -19.80 0.45
N VAL A 167 7.95 -19.60 1.76
CA VAL A 167 7.78 -18.28 2.38
C VAL A 167 6.38 -17.69 2.15
N TRP A 168 5.86 -17.71 0.92
CA TRP A 168 4.58 -17.08 0.59
C TRP A 168 3.39 -17.87 1.14
N SER A 169 3.30 -19.17 0.84
CA SER A 169 2.21 -20.03 1.35
C SER A 169 2.39 -20.44 2.81
N ASP A 170 3.59 -20.29 3.35
CA ASP A 170 3.91 -20.70 4.72
C ASP A 170 3.51 -19.66 5.78
N SER A 171 3.06 -18.47 5.35
CA SER A 171 2.62 -17.43 6.27
C SER A 171 1.30 -16.78 5.84
N TRP A 172 0.26 -16.95 6.63
CA TRP A 172 -1.00 -16.20 6.47
C TRP A 172 -0.87 -14.72 6.88
N ALA A 173 0.20 -14.36 7.58
CA ALA A 173 0.40 -13.01 8.08
C ALA A 173 0.84 -12.00 7.00
N ILE A 174 1.21 -12.45 5.78
CA ILE A 174 1.71 -11.57 4.71
C ILE A 174 0.70 -10.47 4.36
N GLY A 175 -0.60 -10.81 4.26
CA GLY A 175 -1.64 -9.82 3.97
C GLY A 175 -1.69 -8.70 5.01
N ALA A 176 -1.64 -9.06 6.30
CA ALA A 176 -1.60 -8.10 7.41
C ALA A 176 -0.32 -7.26 7.41
N LEU A 177 0.84 -7.89 7.17
CA LEU A 177 2.13 -7.23 7.04
C LEU A 177 2.12 -6.20 5.90
N PHE A 178 1.51 -6.56 4.75
CA PHE A 178 1.44 -5.68 3.59
C PHE A 178 0.52 -4.48 3.81
N VAL A 179 -0.60 -4.64 4.50
CA VAL A 179 -1.47 -3.52 4.88
C VAL A 179 -0.77 -2.60 5.88
N ALA A 180 -0.25 -3.15 6.97
CA ALA A 180 0.37 -2.37 8.04
C ALA A 180 1.53 -1.53 7.52
N SER A 181 2.44 -2.15 6.75
CA SER A 181 3.58 -1.47 6.13
C SER A 181 3.15 -0.43 5.08
N GLY A 182 2.11 -0.72 4.29
CA GLY A 182 1.56 0.23 3.33
C GLY A 182 1.00 1.48 4.02
N LEU A 183 0.29 1.33 5.14
CA LEU A 183 -0.22 2.43 5.95
C LEU A 183 0.92 3.21 6.63
N SER A 184 1.94 2.54 7.15
CA SER A 184 3.14 3.15 7.74
C SER A 184 3.86 4.01 6.70
N ALA A 185 4.23 3.45 5.55
CA ALA A 185 4.88 4.19 4.47
C ALA A 185 4.03 5.37 3.96
N SER A 186 2.69 5.21 3.90
CA SER A 186 1.77 6.27 3.49
C SER A 186 1.69 7.41 4.50
N ALA A 187 1.71 7.09 5.81
CA ALA A 187 1.74 8.09 6.85
C ALA A 187 3.05 8.89 6.83
N ALA A 188 4.18 8.20 6.65
CA ALA A 188 5.48 8.83 6.49
C ALA A 188 5.55 9.73 5.24
N LEU A 189 5.03 9.25 4.10
CA LEU A 189 4.97 10.02 2.85
C LEU A 189 4.07 11.25 3.01
N MET A 190 2.90 11.09 3.64
CA MET A 190 1.96 12.17 3.90
C MET A 190 2.55 13.21 4.86
N ALA A 191 3.29 12.79 5.89
CA ALA A 191 4.01 13.65 6.80
C ALA A 191 5.10 14.47 6.07
N TRP A 192 5.82 13.84 5.17
CA TRP A 192 6.87 14.51 4.38
C TRP A 192 6.29 15.53 3.40
N LEU A 193 5.35 15.12 2.56
CA LEU A 193 4.74 15.99 1.55
C LEU A 193 3.87 17.08 2.17
N GLY A 194 3.22 16.80 3.30
CA GLY A 194 2.27 17.68 3.97
C GLY A 194 2.89 18.74 4.89
N ARG A 195 4.20 18.76 5.08
CA ARG A 195 4.89 19.66 6.02
C ARG A 195 4.55 21.14 5.88
N SER A 196 4.44 21.63 4.66
CA SER A 196 4.07 23.02 4.39
C SER A 196 2.58 23.31 4.56
N ARG A 197 1.76 22.29 4.81
CA ARG A 197 0.28 22.38 4.86
C ARG A 197 -0.26 22.05 6.24
N ALA A 198 0.47 21.28 7.02
CA ALA A 198 0.07 20.84 8.36
C ALA A 198 0.45 21.91 9.40
N ASP A 199 -0.44 22.16 10.35
CA ASP A 199 -0.08 22.86 11.58
C ASP A 199 0.58 21.86 12.57
N ALA A 200 1.17 22.39 13.65
CA ALA A 200 1.89 21.56 14.63
C ALA A 200 1.00 20.46 15.23
N SER A 201 -0.30 20.70 15.39
CA SER A 201 -1.25 19.72 15.93
C SER A 201 -1.55 18.60 14.95
N THR A 202 -1.67 18.92 13.67
CA THR A 202 -1.88 17.96 12.58
C THR A 202 -0.62 17.15 12.33
N GLU A 203 0.53 17.78 12.35
CA GLU A 203 1.82 17.09 12.24
C GLU A 203 2.00 16.07 13.38
N ALA A 204 1.73 16.48 14.63
CA ALA A 204 1.80 15.57 15.77
C ALA A 204 0.82 14.39 15.67
N ARG A 205 -0.40 14.59 15.14
CA ARG A 205 -1.35 13.50 14.90
C ARG A 205 -0.85 12.54 13.82
N LEU A 206 -0.28 13.08 12.75
CA LEU A 206 0.24 12.27 11.65
C LEU A 206 1.47 11.44 12.08
N GLN A 207 2.37 12.03 12.86
CA GLN A 207 3.50 11.31 13.44
C GLN A 207 3.07 10.19 14.40
N ARG A 208 2.03 10.43 15.23
CA ARG A 208 1.46 9.36 16.07
C ARG A 208 0.81 8.26 15.24
N ALA A 209 0.09 8.61 14.18
CA ALA A 209 -0.50 7.62 13.28
C ALA A 209 0.59 6.75 12.62
N ASP A 210 1.67 7.35 12.14
CA ASP A 210 2.83 6.64 11.63
C ASP A 210 3.42 5.68 12.67
N GLY A 211 3.61 6.13 13.91
CA GLY A 211 4.07 5.29 15.01
C GLY A 211 3.13 4.11 15.30
N TYR A 212 1.82 4.30 15.30
CA TYR A 212 0.85 3.20 15.48
C TYR A 212 0.88 2.21 14.31
N PHE A 213 0.99 2.69 13.08
CA PHE A 213 1.10 1.81 11.92
C PHE A 213 2.43 1.05 11.91
N ALA A 214 3.53 1.69 12.32
CA ALA A 214 4.81 1.00 12.50
C ALA A 214 4.75 -0.06 13.61
N LEU A 215 3.99 0.18 14.69
CA LEU A 215 3.75 -0.83 15.72
C LEU A 215 2.94 -2.01 15.16
N LEU A 216 1.90 -1.75 14.37
CA LEU A 216 1.14 -2.80 13.69
C LEU A 216 2.01 -3.58 12.70
N GLU A 217 2.88 -2.88 11.98
CA GLU A 217 3.86 -3.50 11.08
C GLU A 217 4.83 -4.40 11.85
N LEU A 218 5.34 -3.94 12.98
CA LEU A 218 6.21 -4.75 13.86
C LEU A 218 5.49 -6.01 14.35
N VAL A 219 4.23 -5.89 14.81
CA VAL A 219 3.43 -7.04 15.24
C VAL A 219 3.21 -8.02 14.09
N ALA A 220 2.83 -7.52 12.91
CA ALA A 220 2.64 -8.34 11.72
C ALA A 220 3.94 -9.01 11.27
N LEU A 221 5.08 -8.32 11.39
CA LEU A 221 6.41 -8.85 11.11
C LEU A 221 6.78 -10.00 12.07
N VAL A 222 6.51 -9.83 13.36
CA VAL A 222 6.72 -10.90 14.35
C VAL A 222 5.84 -12.11 14.02
N LEU A 223 4.55 -11.91 13.71
CA LEU A 223 3.65 -12.99 13.32
C LEU A 223 4.13 -13.68 12.03
N PHE A 224 4.63 -12.92 11.05
CA PHE A 224 5.22 -13.46 9.84
C PHE A 224 6.38 -14.40 10.14
N PHE A 225 7.35 -13.98 10.95
CA PHE A 225 8.48 -14.84 11.31
C PHE A 225 8.08 -16.02 12.19
N VAL A 226 7.13 -15.86 13.10
CA VAL A 226 6.60 -16.97 13.92
C VAL A 226 5.94 -18.03 13.03
N THR A 227 5.10 -17.62 12.07
CA THR A 227 4.45 -18.58 11.15
C THR A 227 5.46 -19.30 10.25
N LEU A 228 6.48 -18.60 9.75
CA LEU A 228 7.57 -19.23 9.00
C LEU A 228 8.41 -20.20 9.85
N ALA A 229 8.64 -19.88 11.12
CA ALA A 229 9.32 -20.78 12.04
C ALA A 229 8.53 -22.09 12.25
N MET A 230 7.21 -21.96 12.44
CA MET A 230 6.30 -23.09 12.59
C MET A 230 6.23 -23.97 11.34
N ALA A 231 6.32 -23.35 10.16
CA ALA A 231 6.34 -24.05 8.87
C ALA A 231 7.72 -24.63 8.49
N GLY A 232 8.79 -24.26 9.20
CA GLY A 232 10.16 -24.66 8.87
C GLY A 232 10.77 -23.89 7.70
N ALA A 233 10.17 -22.76 7.30
CA ALA A 233 10.57 -21.96 6.12
C ALA A 233 11.53 -20.81 6.44
N LEU A 234 11.96 -20.64 7.70
CA LEU A 234 12.88 -19.56 8.11
C LEU A 234 14.19 -19.55 7.32
N GLY A 235 14.73 -20.74 7.03
CA GLY A 235 15.98 -20.84 6.28
C GLY A 235 15.89 -20.20 4.89
N HIS A 236 14.75 -20.36 4.21
CA HIS A 236 14.51 -19.75 2.90
C HIS A 236 14.37 -18.22 2.98
N THR A 237 13.79 -17.70 4.06
CA THR A 237 13.63 -16.26 4.25
C THR A 237 14.92 -15.54 4.63
N LEU A 238 15.84 -16.23 5.33
CA LEU A 238 17.06 -15.65 5.90
C LEU A 238 18.32 -16.02 5.14
N HIS A 239 18.24 -16.76 4.02
CA HIS A 239 19.43 -17.16 3.26
C HIS A 239 20.12 -15.98 2.55
N GLY A 240 21.36 -16.19 2.17
CA GLY A 240 22.13 -15.23 1.37
C GLY A 240 22.17 -13.83 1.97
N ILE A 241 21.78 -12.83 1.21
CA ILE A 241 21.75 -11.41 1.63
C ILE A 241 20.46 -11.01 2.35
N TYR A 242 19.41 -11.84 2.32
CA TYR A 242 18.08 -11.43 2.80
C TYR A 242 18.05 -11.14 4.30
N TRP A 243 18.87 -11.80 5.13
CA TRP A 243 18.98 -11.47 6.55
C TRP A 243 19.40 -10.01 6.79
N VAL A 244 20.26 -9.45 5.92
CA VAL A 244 20.66 -8.03 5.99
C VAL A 244 19.46 -7.14 5.67
N LEU A 245 18.67 -7.49 4.64
CA LEU A 245 17.47 -6.73 4.29
C LEU A 245 16.48 -6.70 5.47
N TRP A 246 16.28 -7.82 6.16
CA TRP A 246 15.41 -7.87 7.33
C TRP A 246 15.91 -7.03 8.50
N ILE A 247 17.22 -6.96 8.75
CA ILE A 247 17.80 -6.04 9.73
C ILE A 247 17.47 -4.59 9.33
N LEU A 248 17.66 -4.21 8.06
CA LEU A 248 17.35 -2.86 7.59
C LEU A 248 15.85 -2.54 7.70
N VAL A 249 14.97 -3.51 7.44
CA VAL A 249 13.52 -3.39 7.67
C VAL A 249 13.23 -3.08 9.14
N VAL A 250 13.79 -3.85 10.07
CA VAL A 250 13.58 -3.60 11.52
C VAL A 250 14.14 -2.24 11.92
N LEU A 251 15.31 -1.86 11.43
CA LEU A 251 15.90 -0.55 11.71
C LEU A 251 15.04 0.60 11.19
N SER A 252 14.36 0.41 10.04
CA SER A 252 13.47 1.42 9.47
C SER A 252 12.22 1.71 10.30
N LEU A 253 11.84 0.83 11.22
CA LEU A 253 10.73 1.03 12.16
C LEU A 253 11.12 1.91 13.37
N ILE A 254 12.41 2.11 13.62
CA ILE A 254 12.87 2.87 14.80
C ILE A 254 12.38 4.33 14.79
N PRO A 255 12.49 5.11 13.68
CA PRO A 255 12.05 6.49 13.67
C PRO A 255 10.55 6.67 14.01
N PRO A 256 9.60 5.96 13.35
CA PRO A 256 8.20 6.12 13.65
C PRO A 256 7.81 5.60 15.03
N LEU A 257 8.42 4.51 15.53
CA LEU A 257 8.16 4.01 16.87
C LEU A 257 8.62 4.99 17.96
N ARG A 258 9.68 5.76 17.74
CA ARG A 258 10.10 6.83 18.65
C ARG A 258 9.06 7.95 18.74
N ALA A 259 8.25 8.16 17.73
CA ALA A 259 7.18 9.17 17.73
C ALA A 259 6.04 8.82 18.72
N LEU A 260 5.93 7.59 19.19
CA LEU A 260 4.98 7.19 20.25
C LEU A 260 5.48 7.58 21.66
N GLY A 261 6.73 7.93 21.83
CA GLY A 261 7.29 8.33 23.12
C GLY A 261 7.04 9.79 23.46
N ALA A 262 7.24 10.16 24.73
CA ALA A 262 7.00 11.51 25.25
C ALA A 262 7.88 12.63 24.61
N ARG A 263 8.90 12.28 23.82
CA ARG A 263 9.81 13.22 23.14
C ARG A 263 9.57 13.28 21.63
N ALA A 264 8.33 13.13 21.17
CA ALA A 264 7.90 12.99 19.78
C ALA A 264 8.30 14.16 18.84
N GLN A 265 8.76 15.29 19.36
CA GLN A 265 8.95 16.54 18.59
C GLN A 265 10.09 16.55 17.57
N ALA A 266 10.95 15.52 17.51
CA ALA A 266 12.14 15.54 16.65
C ALA A 266 12.21 14.45 15.57
N ALA A 267 11.25 13.54 15.51
CA ALA A 267 11.34 12.33 14.67
C ALA A 267 10.85 12.51 13.20
N GLY A 268 10.15 13.57 12.87
CA GLY A 268 9.44 13.74 11.60
C GLY A 268 10.24 14.45 10.49
N GLY A 269 11.51 14.09 10.26
CA GLY A 269 12.33 14.63 9.17
C GLY A 269 12.03 13.97 7.80
N ALA A 270 12.35 14.66 6.67
CA ALA A 270 12.33 14.04 5.34
C ALA A 270 13.15 12.73 5.32
N LEU A 271 14.28 12.70 6.02
CA LEU A 271 15.11 11.53 6.16
C LEU A 271 14.36 10.39 6.87
N SER A 272 13.61 10.68 7.94
CA SER A 272 12.77 9.67 8.62
C SER A 272 11.74 9.05 7.67
N ALA A 273 11.04 9.89 6.91
CA ALA A 273 10.06 9.41 5.93
C ALA A 273 10.72 8.53 4.85
N LEU A 274 11.86 8.95 4.32
CA LEU A 274 12.60 8.18 3.32
C LEU A 274 13.07 6.83 3.88
N VAL A 275 13.53 6.78 5.13
CA VAL A 275 13.95 5.55 5.79
C VAL A 275 12.78 4.57 5.94
N VAL A 276 11.60 5.04 6.35
CA VAL A 276 10.39 4.20 6.46
C VAL A 276 9.96 3.67 5.08
N ILE A 277 9.87 4.55 4.09
CA ILE A 277 9.46 4.19 2.72
C ILE A 277 10.45 3.18 2.11
N ALA A 278 11.76 3.40 2.30
CA ALA A 278 12.79 2.47 1.84
C ALA A 278 12.69 1.13 2.58
N GLY A 279 12.46 1.12 3.89
CA GLY A 279 12.27 -0.10 4.68
C GLY A 279 11.10 -0.95 4.17
N VAL A 280 9.97 -0.31 3.86
CA VAL A 280 8.80 -1.00 3.29
C VAL A 280 9.10 -1.57 1.90
N LEU A 281 9.86 -0.86 1.05
CA LEU A 281 10.30 -1.41 -0.22
C LEU A 281 11.25 -2.60 -0.04
N LEU A 282 12.23 -2.50 0.87
CA LEU A 282 13.15 -3.58 1.20
C LEU A 282 12.42 -4.82 1.71
N MET A 283 11.38 -4.63 2.53
CA MET A 283 10.54 -5.72 2.99
C MET A 283 9.81 -6.42 1.83
N ARG A 284 9.25 -5.66 0.85
CA ARG A 284 8.68 -6.27 -0.37
C ARG A 284 9.70 -7.09 -1.14
N ILE A 285 10.91 -6.53 -1.33
CA ILE A 285 12.03 -7.21 -1.99
C ILE A 285 12.35 -8.50 -1.22
N ALA A 286 12.53 -8.43 0.09
CA ALA A 286 12.87 -9.59 0.91
C ALA A 286 11.80 -10.69 0.82
N VAL A 287 10.50 -10.35 0.91
CA VAL A 287 9.40 -11.34 0.81
C VAL A 287 9.32 -11.96 -0.59
N ILE A 288 9.44 -11.15 -1.64
CA ILE A 288 9.21 -11.64 -3.01
C ILE A 288 10.40 -12.45 -3.51
N PHE A 289 11.60 -11.94 -3.34
CA PHE A 289 12.77 -12.59 -3.92
C PHE A 289 13.30 -13.77 -3.09
N SER A 290 13.18 -13.76 -1.75
CA SER A 290 13.62 -14.88 -0.93
C SER A 290 12.84 -16.18 -1.20
N ALA A 291 11.64 -16.09 -1.75
CA ALA A 291 10.80 -17.23 -2.08
C ALA A 291 11.13 -17.87 -3.46
N GLN A 292 11.98 -17.22 -4.23
CA GLN A 292 12.23 -17.60 -5.64
C GLN A 292 13.65 -18.13 -5.88
N TYR A 293 14.53 -18.08 -4.88
CA TYR A 293 15.93 -18.51 -5.00
C TYR A 293 16.32 -19.50 -3.92
#